data_f8930b21d6bc30f6874c1dc0169852c5
#
_entry.id   f8930b21d6bc30f6874c1dc0169852c5
#
_cell.length_a   1.000
_cell.length_b   1.000
_cell.length_c   1.000
_cell.angle_alpha   90.00
_cell.angle_beta   90.00
_cell.angle_gamma   90.00
#
_symmetry.space_group_name_H-M   'P 1'
#
loop_
_entity.id
_entity.type
_entity.pdbx_description
1 polymer ?
#
loop_
_entity_poly.entity_id
_entity_poly.type
_entity_poly.pdbx_seq_one_letter_code
_entity_poly.pdbx_strand_id
1 'polypeptide(L)'
;MDIINVVEWSRAQFALTACYHWLFVPLTLGLGIIVAVMETVYYRTRKQEWLNLTKFWMTLFGVNFAIGVATGIILEFEFGTNFSNYSWFVGDIFGAPLAIEGIFAFFCESTFFAVMFFGWKKFSAGQHLAATWLTAFGASLSAWWILVANSWMQYPVGMEFSADQMRNVMVSFRDVALSPVAVNKFFHAVTSGWCLAGAFVVGVSGWFLIRKRHVAFAVRSIKVGGAVGLAGILLCMYSGDGSAVEVTKVQPMKLAAMEGLYEGKEGTPLVGFGILNPDKQWNDDQEPMLFEIAIPKGLSILGRHDADAFIPGIKDIIEGKDIVDGKRVNTVPYAERISRGKAARKALAAYNEAKKTGNAAGMAAAEKALKPHYRYFGYGYFNDVKEAIPNVAMVFYPFHIMVAVGGWLLVFLAATVYLSFRRREWLSYRWKSISIFPVLALLTLPLTYICSQCGWIVAEVGRQPWAIQDIMPVQAAVSSLSVGQVVTTFIIFGLLFTVLLCAEINIMIKQIKKGPEAVDE
;
A
#
# COMPACT_ATOMS: atom_id res chain seq x y z
N MET A 1 24.31 -14.13 -16.04
CA MET A 1 24.18 -12.64 -16.07
C MET A 1 22.79 -12.19 -16.45
N ASP A 2 22.15 -12.84 -17.44
CA ASP A 2 20.86 -12.35 -17.97
C ASP A 2 19.68 -12.48 -17.01
N ILE A 3 19.59 -13.53 -16.16
CA ILE A 3 18.46 -13.74 -15.24
C ILE A 3 18.42 -12.64 -14.16
N ILE A 4 19.55 -12.25 -13.58
CA ILE A 4 19.61 -11.18 -12.56
C ILE A 4 19.10 -9.86 -13.16
N ASN A 5 19.51 -9.55 -14.38
CA ASN A 5 19.07 -8.33 -15.07
C ASN A 5 17.56 -8.35 -15.38
N VAL A 6 16.99 -9.50 -15.77
CA VAL A 6 15.52 -9.62 -15.99
C VAL A 6 14.75 -9.42 -14.68
N VAL A 7 15.23 -10.00 -13.57
CA VAL A 7 14.61 -9.83 -12.25
C VAL A 7 14.59 -8.37 -11.83
N GLU A 8 15.72 -7.67 -11.93
CA GLU A 8 15.82 -6.27 -11.52
C GLU A 8 14.95 -5.35 -12.39
N TRP A 9 14.95 -5.55 -13.72
CA TRP A 9 14.10 -4.76 -14.61
C TRP A 9 12.61 -5.05 -14.42
N SER A 10 12.21 -6.32 -14.19
CA SER A 10 10.81 -6.66 -13.88
C SER A 10 10.35 -6.04 -12.55
N ARG A 11 11.22 -6.05 -11.53
CA ARG A 11 10.95 -5.35 -10.25
C ARG A 11 10.81 -3.85 -10.46
N ALA A 12 11.72 -3.24 -11.23
CA ALA A 12 11.69 -1.81 -11.52
C ALA A 12 10.40 -1.43 -12.28
N GLN A 13 9.97 -2.23 -13.26
CA GLN A 13 8.74 -2.01 -14.02
C GLN A 13 7.50 -2.10 -13.11
N PHE A 14 7.40 -3.13 -12.29
CA PHE A 14 6.31 -3.25 -11.33
C PHE A 14 6.27 -2.08 -10.35
N ALA A 15 7.44 -1.69 -9.81
CA ALA A 15 7.54 -0.54 -8.92
C ALA A 15 7.12 0.77 -9.61
N LEU A 16 7.52 0.98 -10.87
CA LEU A 16 7.10 2.13 -11.68
C LEU A 16 5.58 2.19 -11.79
N THR A 17 4.96 1.09 -12.24
CA THR A 17 3.50 1.02 -12.46
C THR A 17 2.75 1.18 -11.14
N ALA A 18 3.17 0.50 -10.08
CA ALA A 18 2.57 0.60 -8.76
C ALA A 18 2.67 2.03 -8.19
N CYS A 19 3.82 2.69 -8.30
CA CYS A 19 4.00 4.07 -7.83
C CYS A 19 3.11 5.06 -8.60
N TYR A 20 3.01 4.91 -9.93
CA TYR A 20 2.10 5.77 -10.72
C TYR A 20 0.64 5.50 -10.37
N HIS A 21 0.21 4.24 -10.32
CA HIS A 21 -1.16 3.88 -9.95
C HIS A 21 -1.53 4.40 -8.56
N TRP A 22 -0.62 4.32 -7.61
CA TRP A 22 -0.82 4.80 -6.25
C TRP A 22 -0.86 6.33 -6.09
N LEU A 23 -0.59 7.12 -7.14
CA LEU A 23 -0.89 8.55 -7.14
C LEU A 23 -2.39 8.81 -7.23
N PHE A 24 -3.15 7.94 -7.91
CA PHE A 24 -4.56 8.13 -8.22
C PHE A 24 -5.49 7.44 -7.20
N VAL A 25 -5.15 6.24 -6.77
CA VAL A 25 -6.00 5.41 -5.91
C VAL A 25 -6.36 6.07 -4.59
N PRO A 26 -5.43 6.58 -3.76
CA PRO A 26 -5.78 7.20 -2.49
C PRO A 26 -6.67 8.42 -2.65
N LEU A 27 -6.43 9.23 -3.70
CA LEU A 27 -7.26 10.40 -3.99
C LEU A 27 -8.68 9.98 -4.40
N THR A 28 -8.84 8.95 -5.23
CA THR A 28 -10.15 8.38 -5.60
C THR A 28 -10.93 7.93 -4.37
N LEU A 29 -10.32 7.10 -3.52
CA LEU A 29 -10.97 6.56 -2.32
C LEU A 29 -11.49 7.67 -1.38
N GLY A 30 -10.68 8.68 -1.15
CA GLY A 30 -11.05 9.75 -0.25
C GLY A 30 -11.98 10.80 -0.87
N LEU A 31 -11.77 11.19 -2.14
CA LEU A 31 -12.67 12.15 -2.81
C LEU A 31 -14.07 11.57 -2.99
N GLY A 32 -14.21 10.27 -3.28
CA GLY A 32 -15.51 9.61 -3.35
C GLY A 32 -16.33 9.82 -2.07
N ILE A 33 -15.71 9.63 -0.90
CA ILE A 33 -16.36 9.88 0.41
C ILE A 33 -16.67 11.37 0.60
N ILE A 34 -15.73 12.27 0.29
CA ILE A 34 -15.93 13.72 0.46
C ILE A 34 -17.11 14.21 -0.40
N VAL A 35 -17.18 13.78 -1.66
CA VAL A 35 -18.28 14.11 -2.58
C VAL A 35 -19.61 13.56 -2.07
N ALA A 36 -19.63 12.29 -1.62
CA ALA A 36 -20.84 11.68 -1.06
C ALA A 36 -21.34 12.40 0.20
N VAL A 37 -20.42 12.85 1.07
CA VAL A 37 -20.77 13.67 2.25
C VAL A 37 -21.34 15.03 1.81
N MET A 38 -20.71 15.71 0.85
CA MET A 38 -21.21 17.00 0.34
C MET A 38 -22.59 16.87 -0.30
N GLU A 39 -22.80 15.82 -1.08
CA GLU A 39 -24.11 15.52 -1.69
C GLU A 39 -25.17 15.16 -0.65
N THR A 40 -24.78 14.45 0.42
CA THR A 40 -25.69 14.19 1.55
C THR A 40 -26.18 15.49 2.21
N VAL A 41 -25.27 16.46 2.37
CA VAL A 41 -25.66 17.78 2.90
C VAL A 41 -26.55 18.53 1.90
N TYR A 42 -26.27 18.46 0.62
CA TYR A 42 -27.15 18.99 -0.42
C TYR A 42 -28.54 18.34 -0.36
N TYR A 43 -28.59 17.02 -0.32
CA TYR A 43 -29.87 16.28 -0.25
C TYR A 43 -30.74 16.69 0.93
N ARG A 44 -30.13 16.92 2.10
CA ARG A 44 -30.84 17.34 3.32
C ARG A 44 -31.24 18.81 3.32
N THR A 45 -30.40 19.70 2.78
CA THR A 45 -30.58 21.15 2.90
C THR A 45 -31.21 21.77 1.66
N ARG A 46 -31.11 21.11 0.50
CA ARG A 46 -31.51 21.60 -0.83
C ARG A 46 -30.87 22.95 -1.22
N LYS A 47 -29.79 23.35 -0.55
CA LYS A 47 -29.10 24.60 -0.85
C LYS A 47 -28.20 24.45 -2.06
N GLN A 48 -28.35 25.35 -3.03
CA GLN A 48 -27.62 25.35 -4.29
C GLN A 48 -26.10 25.39 -4.11
N GLU A 49 -25.62 26.10 -3.09
CA GLU A 49 -24.21 26.16 -2.75
C GLU A 49 -23.57 24.77 -2.49
N TRP A 50 -24.31 23.84 -1.91
CA TRP A 50 -23.86 22.46 -1.69
C TRP A 50 -23.86 21.63 -2.97
N LEU A 51 -24.82 21.87 -3.86
CA LEU A 51 -24.82 21.25 -5.19
C LEU A 51 -23.57 21.68 -6.00
N ASN A 52 -23.23 22.97 -5.94
CA ASN A 52 -22.06 23.49 -6.64
C ASN A 52 -20.76 22.90 -6.07
N LEU A 53 -20.66 22.77 -4.73
CA LEU A 53 -19.54 22.08 -4.11
C LEU A 53 -19.43 20.64 -4.62
N THR A 54 -20.53 19.90 -4.54
CA THR A 54 -20.60 18.49 -4.97
C THR A 54 -20.13 18.35 -6.41
N LYS A 55 -20.69 19.12 -7.35
CA LYS A 55 -20.37 19.05 -8.77
C LYS A 55 -18.89 19.38 -9.05
N PHE A 56 -18.34 20.39 -8.38
CA PHE A 56 -16.94 20.76 -8.55
C PHE A 56 -16.00 19.62 -8.13
N TRP A 57 -16.17 19.09 -6.92
CA TRP A 57 -15.33 18.03 -6.41
C TRP A 57 -15.56 16.70 -7.12
N MET A 58 -16.81 16.44 -7.56
CA MET A 58 -17.16 15.30 -8.42
C MET A 58 -16.40 15.36 -9.75
N THR A 59 -16.25 16.52 -10.37
CA THR A 59 -15.48 16.67 -11.61
C THR A 59 -14.02 16.29 -11.42
N LEU A 60 -13.37 16.74 -10.33
CA LEU A 60 -11.99 16.37 -10.02
C LEU A 60 -11.87 14.88 -9.67
N PHE A 61 -12.82 14.34 -8.94
CA PHE A 61 -12.92 12.90 -8.68
C PHE A 61 -12.97 12.10 -10.00
N GLY A 62 -13.82 12.50 -10.95
CA GLY A 62 -13.99 11.77 -12.21
C GLY A 62 -12.74 11.78 -13.09
N VAL A 63 -12.00 12.90 -13.12
CA VAL A 63 -10.72 12.98 -13.86
C VAL A 63 -9.70 12.02 -13.25
N ASN A 64 -9.52 12.05 -11.94
CA ASN A 64 -8.60 11.18 -11.23
C ASN A 64 -8.98 9.70 -11.35
N PHE A 65 -10.28 9.39 -11.21
CA PHE A 65 -10.81 8.05 -11.34
C PHE A 65 -10.50 7.41 -12.70
N ALA A 66 -10.72 8.14 -13.79
CA ALA A 66 -10.49 7.61 -15.14
C ALA A 66 -9.03 7.23 -15.38
N ILE A 67 -8.08 8.03 -14.88
CA ILE A 67 -6.64 7.72 -15.00
C ILE A 67 -6.26 6.58 -14.04
N GLY A 68 -6.82 6.57 -12.84
CA GLY A 68 -6.63 5.49 -11.86
C GLY A 68 -7.02 4.13 -12.43
N VAL A 69 -8.19 4.02 -13.07
CA VAL A 69 -8.64 2.77 -13.72
C VAL A 69 -7.67 2.35 -14.84
N ALA A 70 -7.25 3.28 -15.71
CA ALA A 70 -6.34 2.95 -16.80
C ALA A 70 -5.00 2.38 -16.31
N THR A 71 -4.42 2.97 -15.26
CA THR A 71 -3.15 2.50 -14.67
C THR A 71 -3.32 1.20 -13.89
N GLY A 72 -4.49 0.97 -13.26
CA GLY A 72 -4.81 -0.27 -12.55
C GLY A 72 -4.88 -1.48 -13.47
N ILE A 73 -5.57 -1.35 -14.60
CA ILE A 73 -5.66 -2.41 -15.61
C ILE A 73 -4.26 -2.83 -16.09
N ILE A 74 -3.36 -1.86 -16.32
CA ILE A 74 -1.98 -2.16 -16.73
C ILE A 74 -1.23 -2.93 -15.64
N LEU A 75 -1.39 -2.55 -14.37
CA LEU A 75 -0.77 -3.23 -13.23
C LEU A 75 -1.22 -4.69 -13.13
N GLU A 76 -2.50 -4.97 -13.36
CA GLU A 76 -3.01 -6.35 -13.38
C GLU A 76 -2.41 -7.18 -14.51
N PHE A 77 -2.26 -6.61 -15.71
CA PHE A 77 -1.62 -7.30 -16.83
C PHE A 77 -0.15 -7.66 -16.55
N GLU A 78 0.57 -6.90 -15.74
CA GLU A 78 1.96 -7.21 -15.38
C GLU A 78 2.11 -8.54 -14.64
N PHE A 79 1.10 -8.99 -13.90
CA PHE A 79 1.12 -10.33 -13.29
C PHE A 79 1.14 -11.44 -14.32
N GLY A 80 0.48 -11.26 -15.47
CA GLY A 80 0.51 -12.23 -16.56
C GLY A 80 1.75 -12.10 -17.46
N THR A 81 2.27 -10.89 -17.66
CA THR A 81 3.40 -10.63 -18.55
C THR A 81 4.75 -10.78 -17.87
N ASN A 82 4.99 -10.05 -16.78
CA ASN A 82 6.28 -10.00 -16.11
C ASN A 82 6.45 -11.06 -15.01
N PHE A 83 5.34 -11.55 -14.44
CA PHE A 83 5.32 -12.48 -13.31
C PHE A 83 4.45 -13.71 -13.58
N SER A 84 4.53 -14.29 -14.79
CA SER A 84 3.72 -15.45 -15.17
C SER A 84 3.96 -16.69 -14.30
N ASN A 85 5.20 -16.90 -13.84
CA ASN A 85 5.50 -18.00 -12.92
C ASN A 85 4.80 -17.84 -11.57
N TYR A 86 4.74 -16.60 -11.06
CA TYR A 86 3.94 -16.27 -9.88
C TYR A 86 2.46 -16.58 -10.12
N SER A 87 1.88 -16.04 -11.21
CA SER A 87 0.47 -16.19 -11.52
C SER A 87 0.06 -17.67 -11.68
N TRP A 88 0.92 -18.47 -12.27
CA TRP A 88 0.71 -19.91 -12.36
C TRP A 88 0.78 -20.60 -11.00
N PHE A 89 1.77 -20.25 -10.18
CA PHE A 89 2.04 -20.90 -8.89
C PHE A 89 0.96 -20.64 -7.84
N VAL A 90 0.30 -19.47 -7.88
CA VAL A 90 -0.75 -19.10 -6.92
C VAL A 90 -2.17 -19.32 -7.45
N GLY A 91 -2.34 -19.43 -8.78
CA GLY A 91 -3.56 -19.81 -9.48
C GLY A 91 -4.83 -19.21 -8.90
N ASP A 92 -5.64 -20.06 -8.29
CA ASP A 92 -6.94 -19.70 -7.69
C ASP A 92 -6.85 -18.81 -6.45
N ILE A 93 -5.76 -18.86 -5.68
CA ILE A 93 -5.61 -18.09 -4.44
C ILE A 93 -5.53 -16.58 -4.75
N PHE A 94 -4.78 -16.22 -5.79
CA PHE A 94 -4.65 -14.83 -6.24
C PHE A 94 -5.76 -14.45 -7.22
N GLY A 95 -6.14 -15.38 -8.10
CA GLY A 95 -7.14 -15.14 -9.12
C GLY A 95 -8.56 -14.97 -8.58
N ALA A 96 -8.94 -15.61 -7.47
CA ALA A 96 -10.27 -15.48 -6.91
C ALA A 96 -10.57 -14.06 -6.38
N PRO A 97 -9.72 -13.41 -5.56
CA PRO A 97 -9.89 -12.00 -5.20
C PRO A 97 -9.98 -11.07 -6.40
N LEU A 98 -9.10 -11.22 -7.42
CA LEU A 98 -9.11 -10.39 -8.63
C LEU A 98 -10.38 -10.58 -9.46
N ALA A 99 -10.86 -11.83 -9.60
CA ALA A 99 -12.10 -12.11 -10.32
C ALA A 99 -13.32 -11.48 -9.61
N ILE A 100 -13.37 -11.55 -8.28
CA ILE A 100 -14.44 -10.92 -7.50
C ILE A 100 -14.34 -9.39 -7.62
N GLU A 101 -13.14 -8.82 -7.58
CA GLU A 101 -12.93 -7.40 -7.80
C GLU A 101 -13.48 -6.98 -9.17
N GLY A 102 -13.07 -7.62 -10.25
CA GLY A 102 -13.50 -7.28 -11.61
C GLY A 102 -15.02 -7.44 -11.79
N ILE A 103 -15.62 -8.54 -11.30
CA ILE A 103 -17.04 -8.83 -11.52
C ILE A 103 -17.95 -7.98 -10.63
N PHE A 104 -17.65 -7.84 -9.33
CA PHE A 104 -18.56 -7.17 -8.41
C PHE A 104 -18.15 -5.72 -8.13
N ALA A 105 -16.89 -5.46 -7.79
CA ALA A 105 -16.47 -4.13 -7.39
C ALA A 105 -16.41 -3.19 -8.59
N PHE A 106 -15.72 -3.56 -9.67
CA PHE A 106 -15.57 -2.72 -10.86
C PHE A 106 -16.90 -2.49 -11.60
N PHE A 107 -17.77 -3.51 -11.71
CA PHE A 107 -19.12 -3.31 -12.29
C PHE A 107 -19.98 -2.42 -11.42
N CYS A 108 -19.95 -2.59 -10.11
CA CYS A 108 -20.65 -1.70 -9.18
C CYS A 108 -20.17 -0.26 -9.35
N GLU A 109 -18.86 -0.07 -9.30
CA GLU A 109 -18.20 1.22 -9.38
C GLU A 109 -18.52 1.92 -10.72
N SER A 110 -18.27 1.27 -11.86
CA SER A 110 -18.47 1.86 -13.19
C SER A 110 -19.94 2.16 -13.49
N THR A 111 -20.85 1.29 -13.06
CA THR A 111 -22.31 1.49 -13.26
C THR A 111 -22.80 2.71 -12.49
N PHE A 112 -22.46 2.78 -11.20
CA PHE A 112 -22.90 3.91 -10.36
C PHE A 112 -22.15 5.19 -10.64
N PHE A 113 -20.89 5.11 -11.10
CA PHE A 113 -20.15 6.25 -11.64
C PHE A 113 -20.89 6.89 -12.83
N ALA A 114 -21.39 6.09 -13.76
CA ALA A 114 -22.16 6.61 -14.88
C ALA A 114 -23.44 7.31 -14.41
N VAL A 115 -24.17 6.75 -13.42
CA VAL A 115 -25.33 7.40 -12.82
C VAL A 115 -24.96 8.70 -12.10
N MET A 116 -23.86 8.70 -11.35
CA MET A 116 -23.34 9.84 -10.59
C MET A 116 -23.01 11.03 -11.54
N PHE A 117 -22.45 10.79 -12.74
CA PHE A 117 -22.12 11.85 -13.68
C PHE A 117 -23.28 12.26 -14.59
N PHE A 118 -24.07 11.32 -15.09
CA PHE A 118 -25.09 11.54 -16.11
C PHE A 118 -26.53 11.46 -15.57
N GLY A 119 -26.70 11.17 -14.29
CA GLY A 119 -27.99 10.90 -13.66
C GLY A 119 -28.75 12.11 -13.13
N TRP A 120 -28.13 13.29 -12.99
CA TRP A 120 -28.70 14.48 -12.35
C TRP A 120 -30.12 14.87 -12.79
N LYS A 121 -30.44 14.69 -14.08
CA LYS A 121 -31.76 15.02 -14.65
C LYS A 121 -32.67 13.80 -14.83
N LYS A 122 -32.15 12.57 -14.63
CA LYS A 122 -32.87 11.33 -14.94
C LYS A 122 -33.37 10.62 -13.67
N PHE A 123 -32.71 10.82 -12.55
CA PHE A 123 -33.01 10.14 -11.29
C PHE A 123 -33.44 11.14 -10.23
N SER A 124 -34.23 10.66 -9.26
CA SER A 124 -34.53 11.47 -8.08
C SER A 124 -33.27 11.77 -7.28
N ALA A 125 -33.27 12.87 -6.51
CA ALA A 125 -32.10 13.26 -5.72
C ALA A 125 -31.67 12.18 -4.71
N GLY A 126 -32.59 11.37 -4.21
CA GLY A 126 -32.28 10.24 -3.32
C GLY A 126 -31.58 9.09 -4.07
N GLN A 127 -32.06 8.75 -5.27
CA GLN A 127 -31.43 7.73 -6.11
C GLN A 127 -30.03 8.18 -6.58
N HIS A 128 -29.88 9.46 -6.93
CA HIS A 128 -28.57 10.02 -7.30
C HIS A 128 -27.58 9.96 -6.14
N LEU A 129 -28.00 10.38 -4.94
CA LEU A 129 -27.19 10.27 -3.72
C LEU A 129 -26.79 8.82 -3.43
N ALA A 130 -27.74 7.88 -3.58
CA ALA A 130 -27.44 6.46 -3.42
C ALA A 130 -26.39 5.98 -4.42
N ALA A 131 -26.44 6.42 -5.69
CA ALA A 131 -25.43 6.09 -6.70
C ALA A 131 -24.06 6.65 -6.33
N THR A 132 -23.98 7.87 -5.80
CA THR A 132 -22.71 8.46 -5.33
C THR A 132 -22.10 7.67 -4.17
N TRP A 133 -22.89 7.26 -3.19
CA TRP A 133 -22.43 6.39 -2.11
C TRP A 133 -22.03 4.99 -2.60
N LEU A 134 -22.76 4.43 -3.55
CA LEU A 134 -22.43 3.13 -4.14
C LEU A 134 -21.16 3.18 -5.00
N THR A 135 -20.88 4.30 -5.68
CA THR A 135 -19.59 4.52 -6.35
C THR A 135 -18.43 4.54 -5.34
N ALA A 136 -18.57 5.29 -4.24
CA ALA A 136 -17.54 5.34 -3.19
C ALA A 136 -17.35 3.98 -2.48
N PHE A 137 -18.46 3.23 -2.29
CA PHE A 137 -18.42 1.87 -1.75
C PHE A 137 -17.77 0.89 -2.73
N GLY A 138 -18.09 0.96 -4.03
CA GLY A 138 -17.50 0.13 -5.08
C GLY A 138 -15.99 0.30 -5.13
N ALA A 139 -15.49 1.55 -5.11
CA ALA A 139 -14.07 1.85 -5.04
C ALA A 139 -13.40 1.26 -3.78
N SER A 140 -14.08 1.33 -2.62
CA SER A 140 -13.58 0.72 -1.38
C SER A 140 -13.62 -0.81 -1.45
N LEU A 141 -14.61 -1.39 -2.13
CA LEU A 141 -14.71 -2.84 -2.34
C LEU A 141 -13.64 -3.37 -3.30
N SER A 142 -13.31 -2.62 -4.35
CA SER A 142 -12.17 -2.89 -5.22
C SER A 142 -10.87 -2.89 -4.42
N ALA A 143 -10.63 -1.84 -3.62
CA ALA A 143 -9.48 -1.78 -2.71
C ALA A 143 -9.41 -2.97 -1.74
N TRP A 144 -10.56 -3.48 -1.25
CA TRP A 144 -10.59 -4.66 -0.40
C TRP A 144 -9.98 -5.87 -1.10
N TRP A 145 -10.46 -6.20 -2.29
CA TRP A 145 -10.04 -7.43 -2.96
C TRP A 145 -8.59 -7.41 -3.42
N ILE A 146 -8.13 -6.29 -3.97
CA ILE A 146 -6.71 -6.18 -4.35
C ILE A 146 -5.78 -6.20 -3.12
N LEU A 147 -6.21 -5.63 -1.99
CA LEU A 147 -5.44 -5.67 -0.74
C LEU A 147 -5.50 -7.05 -0.07
N VAL A 148 -6.56 -7.83 -0.24
CA VAL A 148 -6.58 -9.26 0.14
C VAL A 148 -5.49 -10.02 -0.60
N ALA A 149 -5.42 -9.89 -1.93
CA ALA A 149 -4.40 -10.51 -2.74
C ALA A 149 -2.98 -10.08 -2.33
N ASN A 150 -2.75 -8.78 -2.15
CA ASN A 150 -1.46 -8.24 -1.72
C ASN A 150 -1.07 -8.67 -0.29
N SER A 151 -2.04 -8.74 0.62
CA SER A 151 -1.81 -9.18 2.00
C SER A 151 -1.46 -10.66 2.07
N TRP A 152 -2.07 -11.47 1.22
CA TRP A 152 -1.73 -12.88 1.13
C TRP A 152 -0.27 -13.10 0.69
N MET A 153 0.26 -12.27 -0.21
CA MET A 153 1.68 -12.32 -0.58
C MET A 153 2.61 -12.05 0.61
N GLN A 154 2.15 -11.31 1.61
CA GLN A 154 2.92 -10.97 2.82
C GLN A 154 2.69 -11.95 3.97
N TYR A 155 1.52 -12.58 4.01
CA TYR A 155 1.14 -13.59 5.00
C TYR A 155 0.32 -14.69 4.31
N PRO A 156 0.98 -15.68 3.71
CA PRO A 156 0.32 -16.74 2.93
C PRO A 156 -0.36 -17.76 3.83
N VAL A 157 -1.67 -17.63 3.97
CA VAL A 157 -2.55 -18.52 4.78
C VAL A 157 -3.67 -19.08 3.92
N GLY A 158 -4.38 -20.11 4.44
CA GLY A 158 -5.54 -20.70 3.77
C GLY A 158 -5.18 -21.49 2.51
N MET A 159 -3.96 -22.03 2.42
CA MET A 159 -3.46 -22.75 1.26
C MET A 159 -2.70 -24.02 1.66
N GLU A 160 -2.60 -24.95 0.72
CA GLU A 160 -1.72 -26.12 0.77
C GLU A 160 -0.97 -26.28 -0.55
N PHE A 161 0.21 -26.90 -0.49
CA PHE A 161 0.93 -27.28 -1.70
C PHE A 161 0.39 -28.61 -2.26
N SER A 162 -0.07 -28.57 -3.51
CA SER A 162 -0.44 -29.76 -4.27
C SER A 162 0.75 -30.23 -5.09
N ALA A 163 1.33 -31.38 -4.70
CA ALA A 163 2.42 -32.03 -5.47
C ALA A 163 1.97 -32.42 -6.87
N ASP A 164 0.70 -32.80 -7.02
CA ASP A 164 0.11 -33.26 -8.27
C ASP A 164 -0.03 -32.09 -9.29
N GLN A 165 -0.45 -30.91 -8.80
CA GLN A 165 -0.57 -29.70 -9.61
C GLN A 165 0.71 -28.86 -9.63
N MET A 166 1.68 -29.16 -8.78
CA MET A 166 2.96 -28.44 -8.66
C MET A 166 2.79 -26.98 -8.29
N ARG A 167 1.74 -26.64 -7.54
CA ARG A 167 1.40 -25.28 -7.14
C ARG A 167 0.71 -25.27 -5.78
N ASN A 168 0.60 -24.08 -5.20
CA ASN A 168 -0.28 -23.85 -4.06
C ASN A 168 -1.74 -23.82 -4.51
N VAL A 169 -2.60 -24.48 -3.75
CA VAL A 169 -4.05 -24.50 -3.94
C VAL A 169 -4.75 -23.94 -2.72
N MET A 170 -5.84 -23.23 -2.95
CA MET A 170 -6.64 -22.65 -1.89
C MET A 170 -7.43 -23.74 -1.14
N VAL A 171 -7.32 -23.77 0.19
CA VAL A 171 -8.11 -24.67 1.04
C VAL A 171 -9.11 -23.91 1.90
N SER A 172 -8.90 -22.64 2.15
CA SER A 172 -9.81 -21.80 2.93
C SER A 172 -9.87 -20.37 2.38
N PHE A 173 -10.90 -20.07 1.61
CA PHE A 173 -11.14 -18.71 1.10
C PHE A 173 -11.35 -17.70 2.24
N ARG A 174 -12.00 -18.14 3.34
CA ARG A 174 -12.21 -17.29 4.51
C ARG A 174 -10.89 -16.81 5.11
N ASP A 175 -9.92 -17.72 5.28
CA ASP A 175 -8.63 -17.38 5.90
C ASP A 175 -7.80 -16.49 4.98
N VAL A 176 -7.92 -16.63 3.67
CA VAL A 176 -7.33 -15.72 2.68
C VAL A 176 -7.98 -14.34 2.76
N ALA A 177 -9.31 -14.28 2.66
CA ALA A 177 -10.05 -13.00 2.57
C ALA A 177 -10.08 -12.22 3.88
N LEU A 178 -10.20 -12.90 5.02
CA LEU A 178 -10.37 -12.30 6.34
C LEU A 178 -9.14 -12.48 7.24
N SER A 179 -7.95 -12.64 6.66
CA SER A 179 -6.72 -12.67 7.46
C SER A 179 -6.55 -11.34 8.23
N PRO A 180 -6.03 -11.36 9.46
CA PRO A 180 -5.81 -10.12 10.23
C PRO A 180 -4.97 -9.10 9.46
N VAL A 181 -3.99 -9.56 8.70
CA VAL A 181 -3.13 -8.71 7.85
C VAL A 181 -3.96 -8.04 6.75
N ALA A 182 -4.87 -8.77 6.07
CA ALA A 182 -5.73 -8.21 5.02
C ALA A 182 -6.69 -7.15 5.57
N VAL A 183 -7.37 -7.47 6.68
CA VAL A 183 -8.31 -6.56 7.34
C VAL A 183 -7.60 -5.26 7.76
N ASN A 184 -6.48 -5.40 8.46
CA ASN A 184 -5.76 -4.25 8.97
C ASN A 184 -5.16 -3.38 7.85
N LYS A 185 -4.60 -4.01 6.82
CA LYS A 185 -4.03 -3.32 5.65
C LYS A 185 -5.10 -2.57 4.85
N PHE A 186 -6.28 -3.14 4.72
CA PHE A 186 -7.42 -2.47 4.08
C PHE A 186 -7.79 -1.18 4.83
N PHE A 187 -8.00 -1.26 6.13
CA PHE A 187 -8.34 -0.07 6.91
C PHE A 187 -7.24 0.98 6.82
N HIS A 188 -5.97 0.58 6.96
CA HIS A 188 -4.84 1.50 6.87
C HIS A 188 -4.77 2.20 5.50
N ALA A 189 -4.88 1.45 4.40
CA ALA A 189 -4.79 1.99 3.04
C ALA A 189 -5.97 2.90 2.70
N VAL A 190 -7.21 2.50 3.01
CA VAL A 190 -8.40 3.29 2.69
C VAL A 190 -8.46 4.57 3.51
N THR A 191 -8.16 4.51 4.81
CA THR A 191 -8.20 5.69 5.68
C THR A 191 -7.03 6.64 5.41
N SER A 192 -5.88 6.15 4.96
CA SER A 192 -4.81 7.01 4.42
C SER A 192 -5.27 7.77 3.17
N GLY A 193 -6.08 7.13 2.32
CA GLY A 193 -6.73 7.79 1.18
C GLY A 193 -7.69 8.92 1.61
N TRP A 194 -8.45 8.74 2.69
CA TRP A 194 -9.31 9.80 3.23
C TRP A 194 -8.47 10.97 3.75
N CYS A 195 -7.34 10.68 4.40
CA CYS A 195 -6.40 11.71 4.85
C CYS A 195 -5.83 12.50 3.67
N LEU A 196 -5.36 11.80 2.62
CA LEU A 196 -4.80 12.40 1.42
C LEU A 196 -5.81 13.30 0.71
N ALA A 197 -7.03 12.79 0.46
CA ALA A 197 -8.07 13.57 -0.21
C ALA A 197 -8.53 14.76 0.65
N GLY A 198 -8.59 14.61 1.97
CA GLY A 198 -8.85 15.73 2.89
C GLY A 198 -7.81 16.82 2.75
N ALA A 199 -6.52 16.49 2.78
CA ALA A 199 -5.42 17.41 2.57
C ALA A 199 -5.45 18.03 1.16
N PHE A 200 -5.80 17.26 0.13
CA PHE A 200 -5.98 17.75 -1.24
C PHE A 200 -7.08 18.82 -1.32
N VAL A 201 -8.25 18.53 -0.75
CA VAL A 201 -9.36 19.50 -0.71
C VAL A 201 -8.99 20.76 0.05
N VAL A 202 -8.29 20.63 1.18
CA VAL A 202 -7.81 21.78 1.97
C VAL A 202 -6.76 22.57 1.20
N GLY A 203 -5.83 21.93 0.51
CA GLY A 203 -4.79 22.55 -0.30
C GLY A 203 -5.36 23.35 -1.47
N VAL A 204 -6.25 22.75 -2.27
CA VAL A 204 -6.94 23.42 -3.39
C VAL A 204 -7.79 24.60 -2.87
N SER A 205 -8.49 24.42 -1.75
CA SER A 205 -9.26 25.49 -1.13
C SER A 205 -8.36 26.62 -0.60
N GLY A 206 -7.18 26.27 -0.09
CA GLY A 206 -6.14 27.25 0.29
C GLY A 206 -5.71 28.12 -0.89
N TRP A 207 -5.56 27.54 -2.08
CA TRP A 207 -5.28 28.31 -3.29
C TRP A 207 -6.38 29.35 -3.61
N PHE A 208 -7.68 28.96 -3.48
CA PHE A 208 -8.77 29.91 -3.64
C PHE A 208 -8.71 31.06 -2.63
N LEU A 209 -8.34 30.77 -1.37
CA LEU A 209 -8.17 31.81 -0.34
C LEU A 209 -7.01 32.77 -0.66
N ILE A 210 -5.87 32.27 -1.17
CA ILE A 210 -4.75 33.12 -1.61
C ILE A 210 -5.19 34.04 -2.75
N ARG A 211 -5.95 33.51 -3.70
CA ARG A 211 -6.47 34.27 -4.84
C ARG A 211 -7.67 35.16 -4.49
N LYS A 212 -8.18 35.07 -3.26
CA LYS A 212 -9.39 35.80 -2.80
C LYS A 212 -10.61 35.53 -3.70
N ARG A 213 -10.69 34.32 -4.28
CA ARG A 213 -11.78 33.89 -5.15
C ARG A 213 -12.58 32.78 -4.46
N HIS A 214 -13.90 32.77 -4.64
CA HIS A 214 -14.79 31.73 -4.11
C HIS A 214 -14.57 31.43 -2.62
N VAL A 215 -14.37 32.46 -1.80
CA VAL A 215 -13.97 32.31 -0.38
C VAL A 215 -14.98 31.47 0.42
N ALA A 216 -16.28 31.72 0.23
CA ALA A 216 -17.32 30.96 0.92
C ALA A 216 -17.31 29.47 0.53
N PHE A 217 -17.11 29.17 -0.76
CA PHE A 217 -16.89 27.82 -1.28
C PHE A 217 -15.67 27.16 -0.62
N ALA A 218 -14.52 27.85 -0.63
CA ALA A 218 -13.28 27.36 -0.05
C ALA A 218 -13.43 27.00 1.44
N VAL A 219 -14.05 27.88 2.22
CA VAL A 219 -14.27 27.63 3.67
C VAL A 219 -15.17 26.43 3.91
N ARG A 220 -16.23 26.22 3.11
CA ARG A 220 -17.08 25.02 3.22
C ARG A 220 -16.32 23.75 2.83
N SER A 221 -15.56 23.81 1.75
CA SER A 221 -14.71 22.70 1.32
C SER A 221 -13.67 22.32 2.38
N ILE A 222 -13.00 23.31 2.99
CA ILE A 222 -12.04 23.10 4.09
C ILE A 222 -12.70 22.38 5.28
N LYS A 223 -13.95 22.73 5.61
CA LYS A 223 -14.66 22.07 6.72
C LYS A 223 -14.89 20.59 6.46
N VAL A 224 -15.40 20.25 5.27
CA VAL A 224 -15.69 18.86 4.93
C VAL A 224 -14.38 18.09 4.72
N GLY A 225 -13.48 18.62 3.88
CA GLY A 225 -12.19 17.99 3.61
C GLY A 225 -11.33 17.84 4.86
N GLY A 226 -11.26 18.87 5.70
CA GLY A 226 -10.54 18.81 6.97
C GLY A 226 -11.14 17.78 7.94
N ALA A 227 -12.47 17.71 8.06
CA ALA A 227 -13.12 16.74 8.94
C ALA A 227 -12.92 15.29 8.46
N VAL A 228 -13.09 15.01 7.16
CA VAL A 228 -12.83 13.68 6.58
C VAL A 228 -11.35 13.33 6.69
N GLY A 229 -10.45 14.27 6.38
CA GLY A 229 -9.02 14.06 6.50
C GLY A 229 -8.56 13.78 7.94
N LEU A 230 -9.11 14.51 8.92
CA LEU A 230 -8.83 14.26 10.35
C LEU A 230 -9.34 12.89 10.79
N ALA A 231 -10.54 12.50 10.40
CA ALA A 231 -11.05 11.16 10.65
C ALA A 231 -10.15 10.11 10.00
N GLY A 232 -9.72 10.36 8.75
CA GLY A 232 -8.80 9.49 8.00
C GLY A 232 -7.48 9.28 8.73
N ILE A 233 -6.80 10.35 9.18
CA ILE A 233 -5.50 10.20 9.85
C ILE A 233 -5.62 9.52 11.22
N LEU A 234 -6.67 9.79 11.99
CA LEU A 234 -6.90 9.13 13.28
C LEU A 234 -7.12 7.62 13.11
N LEU A 235 -7.95 7.21 12.15
CA LEU A 235 -8.20 5.81 11.84
C LEU A 235 -6.94 5.14 11.21
N CYS A 236 -6.18 5.88 10.40
CA CYS A 236 -4.92 5.42 9.82
C CYS A 236 -3.86 5.16 10.91
N MET A 237 -3.77 6.01 11.92
CA MET A 237 -2.87 5.79 13.06
C MET A 237 -3.29 4.58 13.89
N TYR A 238 -4.58 4.42 14.16
CA TYR A 238 -5.11 3.25 14.85
C TYR A 238 -4.80 1.94 14.12
N SER A 239 -5.05 1.90 12.81
CA SER A 239 -4.71 0.73 11.99
C SER A 239 -3.21 0.58 11.75
N GLY A 240 -2.44 1.66 11.85
CA GLY A 240 -0.97 1.66 11.82
C GLY A 240 -0.36 0.94 13.01
N ASP A 241 -0.90 1.17 14.23
CA ASP A 241 -0.55 0.41 15.43
C ASP A 241 -0.81 -1.09 15.24
N GLY A 242 -2.01 -1.46 14.76
CA GLY A 242 -2.32 -2.85 14.41
C GLY A 242 -1.39 -3.43 13.35
N SER A 243 -0.98 -2.63 12.35
CA SER A 243 0.00 -3.06 11.33
C SER A 243 1.37 -3.35 11.94
N ALA A 244 1.84 -2.56 12.89
CA ALA A 244 3.11 -2.80 13.59
C ALA A 244 3.08 -4.11 14.37
N VAL A 245 1.96 -4.39 15.07
CA VAL A 245 1.76 -5.66 15.79
C VAL A 245 1.77 -6.85 14.83
N GLU A 246 1.05 -6.77 13.71
CA GLU A 246 1.01 -7.87 12.73
C GLU A 246 2.37 -8.07 12.05
N VAL A 247 3.06 -7.01 11.64
CA VAL A 247 4.41 -7.11 11.05
C VAL A 247 5.40 -7.73 12.04
N THR A 248 5.30 -7.39 13.32
CA THR A 248 6.14 -7.99 14.38
C THR A 248 5.93 -9.50 14.48
N LYS A 249 4.69 -9.99 14.25
CA LYS A 249 4.36 -11.43 14.33
C LYS A 249 4.73 -12.21 13.07
N VAL A 250 4.41 -11.65 11.89
CA VAL A 250 4.43 -12.42 10.64
C VAL A 250 5.58 -12.06 9.70
N GLN A 251 6.22 -10.89 9.89
CA GLN A 251 7.35 -10.42 9.07
C GLN A 251 8.44 -9.75 9.95
N PRO A 252 9.02 -10.47 10.93
CA PRO A 252 9.99 -9.87 11.86
C PRO A 252 11.22 -9.29 11.15
N MET A 253 11.68 -9.87 10.04
CA MET A 253 12.77 -9.34 9.22
C MET A 253 12.43 -7.97 8.62
N LYS A 254 11.19 -7.76 8.20
CA LYS A 254 10.71 -6.45 7.74
C LYS A 254 10.74 -5.42 8.87
N LEU A 255 10.24 -5.77 10.05
CA LEU A 255 10.28 -4.88 11.21
C LEU A 255 11.71 -4.49 11.56
N ALA A 256 12.61 -5.48 11.63
CA ALA A 256 14.03 -5.22 11.92
C ALA A 256 14.67 -4.27 10.89
N ALA A 257 14.33 -4.42 9.60
CA ALA A 257 14.78 -3.52 8.54
C ALA A 257 14.15 -2.11 8.63
N MET A 258 12.87 -2.00 9.03
CA MET A 258 12.17 -0.71 9.23
C MET A 258 12.84 0.13 10.32
N GLU A 259 13.37 -0.51 11.34
CA GLU A 259 13.97 0.13 12.51
C GLU A 259 15.52 0.14 12.46
N GLY A 260 16.13 -0.45 11.43
CA GLY A 260 17.59 -0.62 11.39
C GLY A 260 18.12 -1.45 12.55
N LEU A 261 17.30 -2.36 13.07
CA LEU A 261 17.58 -3.18 14.25
C LEU A 261 18.37 -4.43 13.86
N TYR A 262 19.69 -4.41 14.08
CA TYR A 262 20.57 -5.55 13.77
C TYR A 262 20.60 -6.58 14.89
N GLU A 263 20.62 -6.16 16.15
CA GLU A 263 20.58 -7.02 17.32
C GLU A 263 19.37 -6.70 18.20
N GLY A 264 18.63 -7.74 18.57
CA GLY A 264 17.43 -7.59 19.39
C GLY A 264 17.73 -7.41 20.87
N LYS A 265 16.83 -6.75 21.56
CA LYS A 265 16.90 -6.58 23.01
C LYS A 265 15.51 -6.50 23.64
N GLU A 266 15.43 -6.66 24.95
CA GLU A 266 14.25 -6.36 25.74
C GLU A 266 14.10 -4.85 25.89
N GLY A 267 12.85 -4.36 25.87
CA GLY A 267 12.60 -2.93 25.95
C GLY A 267 13.24 -2.14 24.80
N THR A 268 13.13 -2.66 23.58
CA THR A 268 13.71 -2.04 22.38
C THR A 268 13.18 -0.63 22.16
N PRO A 269 14.06 0.38 21.99
CA PRO A 269 13.63 1.74 21.68
C PRO A 269 13.04 1.83 20.28
N LEU A 270 12.16 2.81 20.07
CA LEU A 270 11.68 3.21 18.75
C LEU A 270 12.53 4.37 18.24
N VAL A 271 13.15 4.22 17.11
CA VAL A 271 13.91 5.30 16.48
C VAL A 271 12.95 6.34 15.93
N GLY A 272 12.99 7.56 16.46
CA GLY A 272 12.21 8.67 15.94
C GLY A 272 12.89 9.40 14.78
N PHE A 273 14.22 9.49 14.83
CA PHE A 273 15.09 10.00 13.78
C PHE A 273 16.44 9.30 13.84
N GLY A 274 16.96 8.86 12.70
CA GLY A 274 18.26 8.18 12.63
C GLY A 274 18.96 8.36 11.30
N ILE A 275 20.29 8.27 11.35
CA ILE A 275 21.17 8.20 10.16
C ILE A 275 21.87 6.85 10.20
N LEU A 276 21.51 5.97 9.27
CA LEU A 276 22.11 4.65 9.18
C LEU A 276 23.60 4.72 8.86
N ASN A 277 24.36 3.81 9.44
CA ASN A 277 25.75 3.57 9.05
C ASN A 277 25.75 2.76 7.73
N PRO A 278 26.26 3.33 6.61
CA PRO A 278 26.22 2.66 5.31
C PRO A 278 27.16 1.44 5.24
N ASP A 279 28.16 1.36 6.11
CA ASP A 279 29.15 0.28 6.14
C ASP A 279 28.71 -0.90 7.03
N LYS A 280 27.62 -0.76 7.78
CA LYS A 280 27.10 -1.80 8.68
C LYS A 280 26.68 -3.05 7.90
N GLN A 281 27.27 -4.19 8.29
CA GLN A 281 26.88 -5.52 7.82
C GLN A 281 26.08 -6.26 8.91
N TRP A 282 25.29 -7.25 8.51
CA TRP A 282 24.43 -7.99 9.44
C TRP A 282 25.19 -8.79 10.52
N ASN A 283 26.45 -9.10 10.29
CA ASN A 283 27.29 -9.97 11.13
C ASN A 283 28.56 -9.28 11.66
N ASP A 284 28.69 -7.96 11.53
CA ASP A 284 29.79 -7.19 12.10
C ASP A 284 29.39 -6.54 13.44
N ASP A 285 30.38 -6.01 14.17
CA ASP A 285 30.20 -5.33 15.44
C ASP A 285 30.14 -3.80 15.30
N GLN A 286 29.98 -3.26 14.09
CA GLN A 286 29.85 -1.82 13.88
C GLN A 286 28.48 -1.33 14.40
N GLU A 287 28.44 -0.08 14.84
CA GLU A 287 27.19 0.55 15.26
C GLU A 287 26.23 0.68 14.05
N PRO A 288 24.95 0.34 14.19
CA PRO A 288 23.97 0.39 13.10
C PRO A 288 23.67 1.81 12.63
N MET A 289 23.84 2.81 13.50
CA MET A 289 23.51 4.20 13.21
C MET A 289 24.68 5.12 13.56
N LEU A 290 24.92 6.12 12.71
CA LEU A 290 25.86 7.21 12.97
C LEU A 290 25.30 8.23 13.96
N PHE A 291 23.98 8.37 13.97
CA PHE A 291 23.23 9.24 14.88
C PHE A 291 21.80 8.72 15.03
N GLU A 292 21.26 8.76 16.25
CA GLU A 292 19.85 8.44 16.51
C GLU A 292 19.25 9.28 17.61
N ILE A 293 17.95 9.55 17.48
CA ILE A 293 17.07 10.02 18.55
C ILE A 293 15.98 8.97 18.71
N ALA A 294 15.98 8.29 19.83
CA ALA A 294 15.09 7.15 20.06
C ALA A 294 14.20 7.35 21.31
N ILE A 295 12.99 6.80 21.24
CA ILE A 295 12.04 6.77 22.35
C ILE A 295 12.28 5.46 23.11
N PRO A 296 12.73 5.49 24.37
CA PRO A 296 12.98 4.29 25.16
C PRO A 296 11.76 3.37 25.21
N LYS A 297 11.97 2.06 25.00
CA LYS A 297 10.93 1.01 25.02
C LYS A 297 9.84 1.18 23.94
N GLY A 298 9.95 2.19 23.08
CA GLY A 298 8.90 2.56 22.14
C GLY A 298 8.58 1.46 21.13
N LEU A 299 9.56 0.75 20.59
CA LEU A 299 9.33 -0.32 19.63
C LEU A 299 8.70 -1.57 20.27
N SER A 300 9.11 -1.90 21.50
CA SER A 300 8.49 -3.00 22.26
C SER A 300 7.01 -2.71 22.54
N ILE A 301 6.68 -1.47 22.91
CA ILE A 301 5.29 -1.05 23.12
C ILE A 301 4.52 -1.09 21.80
N LEU A 302 5.06 -0.54 20.71
CA LEU A 302 4.39 -0.48 19.41
C LEU A 302 4.17 -1.88 18.80
N GLY A 303 5.18 -2.75 18.87
CA GLY A 303 5.12 -4.06 18.22
C GLY A 303 4.44 -5.15 19.05
N ARG A 304 4.39 -5.01 20.38
CA ARG A 304 3.92 -6.06 21.30
C ARG A 304 2.94 -5.59 22.37
N HIS A 305 2.70 -4.29 22.50
CA HIS A 305 1.93 -3.69 23.59
C HIS A 305 2.49 -4.05 24.99
N ASP A 306 3.80 -4.32 25.05
CA ASP A 306 4.53 -4.66 26.27
C ASP A 306 5.89 -3.93 26.25
N ALA A 307 6.14 -3.13 27.29
CA ALA A 307 7.32 -2.27 27.37
C ALA A 307 8.65 -3.04 27.50
N ASP A 308 8.60 -4.26 28.02
CA ASP A 308 9.78 -5.09 28.25
C ASP A 308 9.88 -6.27 27.26
N ALA A 309 8.98 -6.31 26.26
CA ALA A 309 9.02 -7.34 25.23
C ALA A 309 10.34 -7.30 24.44
N PHE A 310 10.88 -8.49 24.16
CA PHE A 310 12.00 -8.64 23.26
C PHE A 310 11.54 -8.47 21.80
N ILE A 311 12.28 -7.71 21.01
CA ILE A 311 12.12 -7.60 19.56
C ILE A 311 13.39 -8.13 18.90
N PRO A 312 13.30 -9.16 18.03
CA PRO A 312 14.48 -9.74 17.38
C PRO A 312 15.04 -8.80 16.32
N GLY A 313 16.36 -8.69 16.26
CA GLY A 313 17.08 -7.99 15.21
C GLY A 313 17.40 -8.90 14.00
N ILE A 314 17.97 -8.32 12.95
CA ILE A 314 18.32 -9.03 11.71
C ILE A 314 19.21 -10.25 12.02
N LYS A 315 20.24 -10.09 12.87
CA LYS A 315 21.17 -11.15 13.26
C LYS A 315 20.47 -12.29 14.00
N ASP A 316 19.60 -11.94 14.97
CA ASP A 316 18.84 -12.94 15.73
C ASP A 316 17.96 -13.80 14.82
N ILE A 317 17.24 -13.16 13.88
CA ILE A 317 16.35 -13.85 12.93
C ILE A 317 17.15 -14.79 12.02
N ILE A 318 18.31 -14.35 11.53
CA ILE A 318 19.21 -15.18 10.70
C ILE A 318 19.74 -16.37 11.50
N GLU A 319 20.10 -16.18 12.76
CA GLU A 319 20.58 -17.22 13.67
C GLU A 319 19.45 -18.14 14.17
N GLY A 320 18.21 -17.84 13.84
CA GLY A 320 17.03 -18.63 14.24
C GLY A 320 16.49 -18.31 15.62
N LYS A 321 16.82 -17.14 16.18
CA LYS A 321 16.21 -16.64 17.42
C LYS A 321 14.98 -15.81 17.04
N ASP A 322 13.82 -16.23 17.47
CA ASP A 322 12.55 -15.59 17.11
C ASP A 322 11.59 -15.58 18.30
N ILE A 323 10.43 -14.96 18.12
CA ILE A 323 9.35 -14.97 19.09
C ILE A 323 8.10 -15.60 18.47
N VAL A 324 7.62 -16.67 19.11
CA VAL A 324 6.35 -17.30 18.78
C VAL A 324 5.47 -17.27 20.02
N ASP A 325 4.23 -16.77 19.87
CA ASP A 325 3.26 -16.64 20.96
C ASP A 325 3.83 -15.91 22.22
N GLY A 326 4.63 -14.85 21.98
CA GLY A 326 5.22 -14.03 23.04
C GLY A 326 6.43 -14.66 23.74
N LYS A 327 6.86 -15.88 23.35
CA LYS A 327 8.00 -16.59 23.96
C LYS A 327 9.18 -16.59 22.99
N ARG A 328 10.38 -16.40 23.53
CA ARG A 328 11.62 -16.63 22.76
C ARG A 328 11.73 -18.12 22.42
N VAL A 329 11.92 -18.40 21.13
CA VAL A 329 12.07 -19.77 20.62
C VAL A 329 13.26 -19.83 19.67
N ASN A 330 13.90 -20.99 19.63
CA ASN A 330 14.87 -21.26 18.59
C ASN A 330 14.12 -21.85 17.39
N THR A 331 14.18 -21.17 16.27
CA THR A 331 13.69 -21.63 14.96
C THR A 331 14.86 -22.14 14.13
N VAL A 332 14.59 -22.67 12.95
CA VAL A 332 15.65 -23.14 12.04
C VAL A 332 16.44 -21.92 11.52
N PRO A 333 17.79 -21.86 11.69
CA PRO A 333 18.62 -20.79 11.17
C PRO A 333 18.55 -20.68 9.63
N TYR A 334 18.75 -19.49 9.08
CA TYR A 334 18.60 -19.25 7.63
C TYR A 334 19.57 -20.09 6.79
N ALA A 335 20.79 -20.33 7.25
CA ALA A 335 21.73 -21.23 6.56
C ALA A 335 21.16 -22.65 6.41
N GLU A 336 20.50 -23.15 7.45
CA GLU A 336 19.84 -24.46 7.40
C GLU A 336 18.55 -24.42 6.56
N ARG A 337 17.76 -23.32 6.60
CA ARG A 337 16.60 -23.12 5.71
C ARG A 337 17.04 -23.18 4.24
N ILE A 338 18.15 -22.56 3.88
CA ILE A 338 18.73 -22.60 2.53
C ILE A 338 19.11 -24.03 2.14
N SER A 339 19.80 -24.75 3.02
CA SER A 339 20.17 -26.16 2.77
C SER A 339 18.92 -27.04 2.57
N ARG A 340 17.95 -26.94 3.45
CA ARG A 340 16.68 -27.67 3.35
C ARG A 340 15.89 -27.26 2.10
N GLY A 341 15.89 -25.99 1.73
CA GLY A 341 15.27 -25.48 0.51
C GLY A 341 15.90 -26.04 -0.76
N LYS A 342 17.24 -26.17 -0.81
CA LYS A 342 17.96 -26.84 -1.90
C LYS A 342 17.58 -28.31 -2.00
N ALA A 343 17.41 -29.00 -0.88
CA ALA A 343 16.93 -30.38 -0.84
C ALA A 343 15.49 -30.48 -1.36
N ALA A 344 14.60 -29.57 -0.97
CA ALA A 344 13.22 -29.50 -1.48
C ALA A 344 13.17 -29.31 -3.00
N ARG A 345 13.97 -28.39 -3.56
CA ARG A 345 14.05 -28.18 -5.01
C ARG A 345 14.53 -29.42 -5.76
N LYS A 346 15.53 -30.11 -5.21
CA LYS A 346 16.03 -31.37 -5.78
C LYS A 346 14.96 -32.47 -5.77
N ALA A 347 14.22 -32.61 -4.66
CA ALA A 347 13.12 -33.55 -4.54
C ALA A 347 12.00 -33.25 -5.53
N LEU A 348 11.63 -31.98 -5.71
CA LEU A 348 10.64 -31.57 -6.68
C LEU A 348 11.06 -31.83 -8.13
N ALA A 349 12.32 -31.60 -8.47
CA ALA A 349 12.86 -31.94 -9.79
C ALA A 349 12.80 -33.46 -10.04
N ALA A 350 13.13 -34.29 -9.04
CA ALA A 350 13.01 -35.75 -9.13
C ALA A 350 11.55 -36.22 -9.29
N TYR A 351 10.60 -35.54 -8.59
CA TYR A 351 9.17 -35.83 -8.77
C TYR A 351 8.73 -35.53 -10.21
N ASN A 352 9.13 -34.41 -10.78
CA ASN A 352 8.79 -34.05 -12.15
C ASN A 352 9.32 -35.04 -13.18
N GLU A 353 10.55 -35.50 -13.00
CA GLU A 353 11.14 -36.49 -13.90
C GLU A 353 10.43 -37.83 -13.79
N ALA A 354 10.11 -38.27 -12.57
CA ALA A 354 9.32 -39.48 -12.35
C ALA A 354 7.92 -39.36 -12.95
N LYS A 355 7.30 -38.18 -12.89
CA LYS A 355 5.98 -37.92 -13.49
C LYS A 355 6.01 -38.00 -15.01
N LYS A 356 7.04 -37.43 -15.66
CA LYS A 356 7.23 -37.50 -17.11
C LYS A 356 7.39 -38.95 -17.63
N THR A 357 8.07 -39.77 -16.85
CA THR A 357 8.31 -41.16 -17.19
C THR A 357 7.23 -42.13 -16.71
N GLY A 358 6.17 -41.64 -16.05
CA GLY A 358 5.09 -42.49 -15.50
C GLY A 358 5.52 -43.39 -14.33
N ASN A 359 6.66 -43.09 -13.68
CA ASN A 359 7.21 -43.88 -12.59
C ASN A 359 6.51 -43.53 -11.25
N ALA A 360 5.43 -44.23 -10.93
CA ALA A 360 4.65 -44.04 -9.70
C ALA A 360 5.48 -44.21 -8.41
N ALA A 361 6.39 -45.19 -8.38
CA ALA A 361 7.26 -45.42 -7.22
C ALA A 361 8.25 -44.28 -7.03
N GLY A 362 8.81 -43.75 -8.13
CA GLY A 362 9.68 -42.59 -8.13
C GLY A 362 8.95 -41.31 -7.66
N MET A 363 7.70 -41.09 -8.09
CA MET A 363 6.88 -39.99 -7.62
C MET A 363 6.64 -40.05 -6.10
N ALA A 364 6.23 -41.20 -5.58
CA ALA A 364 5.98 -41.41 -4.15
C ALA A 364 7.26 -41.20 -3.30
N ALA A 365 8.40 -41.68 -3.77
CA ALA A 365 9.68 -41.49 -3.10
C ALA A 365 10.09 -40.00 -3.08
N ALA A 366 9.96 -39.29 -4.20
CA ALA A 366 10.27 -37.89 -4.32
C ALA A 366 9.33 -37.00 -3.48
N GLU A 367 8.03 -37.30 -3.43
CA GLU A 367 7.07 -36.60 -2.58
C GLU A 367 7.39 -36.81 -1.09
N LYS A 368 7.72 -38.04 -0.68
CA LYS A 368 8.17 -38.30 0.70
C LYS A 368 9.41 -37.52 1.08
N ALA A 369 10.34 -37.30 0.15
CA ALA A 369 11.54 -36.51 0.35
C ALA A 369 11.23 -35.00 0.36
N LEU A 370 10.22 -34.53 -0.38
CA LEU A 370 9.81 -33.14 -0.48
C LEU A 370 9.11 -32.63 0.79
N LYS A 371 8.15 -33.41 1.32
CA LYS A 371 7.27 -33.02 2.43
C LYS A 371 7.98 -32.34 3.62
N PRO A 372 9.06 -32.92 4.22
CA PRO A 372 9.72 -32.33 5.39
C PRO A 372 10.45 -31.00 5.09
N HIS A 373 10.73 -30.73 3.83
CA HIS A 373 11.55 -29.60 3.40
C HIS A 373 10.77 -28.52 2.66
N TYR A 374 9.53 -28.81 2.25
CA TYR A 374 8.75 -27.92 1.39
C TYR A 374 8.56 -26.52 1.96
N ARG A 375 8.32 -26.39 3.27
CA ARG A 375 8.18 -25.06 3.92
C ARG A 375 9.39 -24.14 3.73
N TYR A 376 10.54 -24.69 3.37
CA TYR A 376 11.78 -23.95 3.10
C TYR A 376 12.10 -23.84 1.61
N PHE A 377 11.19 -24.27 0.74
CA PHE A 377 11.42 -24.37 -0.71
C PHE A 377 11.95 -23.06 -1.31
N GLY A 378 11.37 -21.92 -0.96
CA GLY A 378 11.78 -20.61 -1.44
C GLY A 378 13.23 -20.24 -1.06
N TYR A 379 13.68 -20.65 0.12
CA TYR A 379 15.07 -20.41 0.55
C TYR A 379 16.09 -21.14 -0.32
N GLY A 380 15.70 -22.21 -0.99
CA GLY A 380 16.58 -22.98 -1.88
C GLY A 380 17.06 -22.25 -3.14
N TYR A 381 16.54 -21.05 -3.39
CA TYR A 381 17.01 -20.16 -4.46
C TYR A 381 18.17 -19.27 -4.04
N PHE A 382 18.46 -19.14 -2.74
CA PHE A 382 19.52 -18.32 -2.21
C PHE A 382 20.85 -19.07 -2.11
N ASN A 383 21.96 -18.37 -2.31
CA ASN A 383 23.31 -18.88 -2.11
C ASN A 383 23.87 -18.44 -0.76
N ASP A 384 23.47 -17.28 -0.28
CA ASP A 384 23.95 -16.66 0.94
C ASP A 384 22.76 -16.14 1.77
N VAL A 385 22.86 -16.15 3.09
CA VAL A 385 21.83 -15.66 4.02
C VAL A 385 21.54 -14.17 3.83
N LYS A 386 22.52 -13.38 3.39
CA LYS A 386 22.35 -11.95 3.10
C LYS A 386 21.33 -11.66 1.99
N GLU A 387 21.14 -12.62 1.07
CA GLU A 387 20.16 -12.47 -0.01
C GLU A 387 18.70 -12.46 0.53
N ALA A 388 18.48 -12.94 1.75
CA ALA A 388 17.18 -12.94 2.41
C ALA A 388 16.89 -11.67 3.24
N ILE A 389 17.84 -10.71 3.28
CA ILE A 389 17.70 -9.44 3.99
C ILE A 389 17.19 -8.38 3.01
N PRO A 390 16.09 -7.68 3.31
CA PRO A 390 15.66 -6.54 2.49
C PRO A 390 16.68 -5.39 2.55
N ASN A 391 16.59 -4.47 1.58
CA ASN A 391 17.43 -3.28 1.61
C ASN A 391 17.02 -2.38 2.79
N VAL A 392 17.81 -2.41 3.87
CA VAL A 392 17.52 -1.73 5.13
C VAL A 392 17.31 -0.23 4.91
N ALA A 393 18.15 0.45 4.15
CA ALA A 393 18.04 1.89 3.92
C ALA A 393 16.75 2.27 3.17
N MET A 394 16.37 1.47 2.15
CA MET A 394 15.13 1.69 1.39
C MET A 394 13.85 1.34 2.18
N VAL A 395 13.97 0.72 3.33
CA VAL A 395 12.83 0.44 4.22
C VAL A 395 12.83 1.43 5.39
N PHE A 396 13.97 1.68 6.00
CA PHE A 396 14.14 2.56 7.15
C PHE A 396 13.73 4.01 6.85
N TYR A 397 14.35 4.64 5.85
CA TYR A 397 14.09 6.06 5.57
C TYR A 397 12.65 6.33 5.14
N PRO A 398 12.03 5.58 4.22
CA PRO A 398 10.62 5.77 3.91
C PRO A 398 9.68 5.55 5.10
N PHE A 399 9.96 4.59 5.99
CA PHE A 399 9.19 4.39 7.20
C PHE A 399 9.21 5.62 8.09
N HIS A 400 10.37 6.17 8.39
CA HIS A 400 10.52 7.35 9.24
C HIS A 400 9.94 8.61 8.61
N ILE A 401 10.07 8.80 7.28
CA ILE A 401 9.42 9.89 6.55
C ILE A 401 7.88 9.76 6.66
N MET A 402 7.35 8.56 6.46
CA MET A 402 5.91 8.30 6.57
C MET A 402 5.37 8.64 7.95
N VAL A 403 6.04 8.20 9.01
CA VAL A 403 5.63 8.46 10.40
C VAL A 403 5.73 9.95 10.74
N ALA A 404 6.83 10.61 10.37
CA ALA A 404 7.03 12.04 10.64
C ALA A 404 5.99 12.91 9.92
N VAL A 405 5.75 12.65 8.63
CA VAL A 405 4.71 13.37 7.87
C VAL A 405 3.32 13.02 8.37
N GLY A 406 3.07 11.77 8.78
CA GLY A 406 1.81 11.37 9.44
C GLY A 406 1.53 12.19 10.69
N GLY A 407 2.53 12.39 11.54
CA GLY A 407 2.45 13.26 12.71
C GLY A 407 2.15 14.73 12.33
N TRP A 408 2.80 15.25 11.29
CA TRP A 408 2.48 16.57 10.74
C TRP A 408 1.03 16.66 10.27
N LEU A 409 0.53 15.66 9.53
CA LEU A 409 -0.83 15.63 9.01
C LEU A 409 -1.88 15.62 10.13
N LEU A 410 -1.62 14.90 11.22
CA LEU A 410 -2.48 14.93 12.39
C LEU A 410 -2.61 16.34 12.96
N VAL A 411 -1.49 17.01 13.21
CA VAL A 411 -1.48 18.37 13.76
C VAL A 411 -2.12 19.36 12.80
N PHE A 412 -1.76 19.30 11.51
CA PHE A 412 -2.30 20.19 10.48
C PHE A 412 -3.81 20.02 10.29
N LEU A 413 -4.33 18.81 10.19
CA LEU A 413 -5.76 18.56 10.00
C LEU A 413 -6.57 18.87 11.25
N ALA A 414 -6.05 18.58 12.45
CA ALA A 414 -6.68 18.99 13.70
C ALA A 414 -6.78 20.52 13.80
N ALA A 415 -5.69 21.24 13.49
CA ALA A 415 -5.69 22.70 13.42
C ALA A 415 -6.68 23.20 12.36
N THR A 416 -6.73 22.57 11.17
CA THR A 416 -7.64 22.91 10.09
C THR A 416 -9.11 22.80 10.54
N VAL A 417 -9.47 21.73 11.21
CA VAL A 417 -10.82 21.55 11.74
C VAL A 417 -11.11 22.61 12.80
N TYR A 418 -10.23 22.77 13.79
CA TYR A 418 -10.41 23.79 14.82
C TYR A 418 -10.59 25.20 14.23
N LEU A 419 -9.71 25.62 13.33
CA LEU A 419 -9.77 26.94 12.72
C LEU A 419 -11.04 27.12 11.88
N SER A 420 -11.42 26.12 11.09
CA SER A 420 -12.58 26.22 10.18
C SER A 420 -13.92 26.31 10.92
N PHE A 421 -14.03 25.76 12.13
CA PHE A 421 -15.28 25.76 12.92
C PHE A 421 -15.32 26.87 13.98
N ARG A 422 -14.17 27.21 14.60
CA ARG A 422 -14.13 28.11 15.78
C ARG A 422 -13.47 29.46 15.51
N ARG A 423 -12.51 29.52 14.58
CA ARG A 423 -11.66 30.69 14.35
C ARG A 423 -11.45 30.96 12.85
N ARG A 424 -12.56 31.11 12.11
CA ARG A 424 -12.54 31.26 10.64
C ARG A 424 -11.68 32.41 10.14
N GLU A 425 -11.55 33.47 10.92
CA GLU A 425 -10.70 34.62 10.63
C GLU A 425 -9.24 34.24 10.41
N TRP A 426 -8.76 33.17 11.08
CA TRP A 426 -7.40 32.68 10.95
C TRP A 426 -7.13 31.95 9.63
N LEU A 427 -8.15 31.47 8.94
CA LEU A 427 -7.98 30.84 7.62
C LEU A 427 -7.47 31.83 6.57
N SER A 428 -7.77 33.13 6.75
CA SER A 428 -7.32 34.22 5.89
C SER A 428 -6.30 35.14 6.58
N TYR A 429 -5.84 34.76 7.80
CA TYR A 429 -4.86 35.56 8.54
C TYR A 429 -3.55 35.69 7.76
N ARG A 430 -3.03 36.92 7.75
CA ARG A 430 -1.78 37.28 7.06
C ARG A 430 -0.76 37.80 8.07
N TRP A 431 0.42 37.20 8.05
CA TRP A 431 1.59 37.76 8.72
C TRP A 431 2.42 38.50 7.68
N LYS A 432 2.59 39.83 7.87
CA LYS A 432 3.10 40.69 6.82
C LYS A 432 2.26 40.59 5.55
N SER A 433 2.81 40.05 4.46
CA SER A 433 2.10 39.84 3.18
C SER A 433 1.67 38.36 2.94
N ILE A 434 2.04 37.45 3.80
CA ILE A 434 1.89 36.00 3.59
C ILE A 434 0.63 35.49 4.29
N SER A 435 -0.22 34.79 3.54
CA SER A 435 -1.37 34.04 4.09
C SER A 435 -0.88 32.70 4.65
N ILE A 436 -0.67 32.61 5.97
CA ILE A 436 0.01 31.48 6.62
C ILE A 436 -0.72 30.16 6.37
N PHE A 437 -2.00 30.04 6.78
CA PHE A 437 -2.76 28.79 6.66
C PHE A 437 -2.84 28.30 5.20
N PRO A 438 -3.23 29.13 4.21
CA PRO A 438 -3.31 28.68 2.82
C PRO A 438 -1.98 28.22 2.22
N VAL A 439 -0.87 28.84 2.60
CA VAL A 439 0.47 28.42 2.16
C VAL A 439 0.83 27.06 2.77
N LEU A 440 0.60 26.89 4.07
CA LEU A 440 0.80 25.59 4.73
C LEU A 440 -0.08 24.50 4.11
N ALA A 441 -1.33 24.81 3.76
CA ALA A 441 -2.23 23.89 3.10
C ALA A 441 -1.69 23.43 1.73
N LEU A 442 -1.16 24.33 0.93
CA LEU A 442 -0.54 24.01 -0.36
C LEU A 442 0.73 23.17 -0.20
N LEU A 443 1.58 23.49 0.79
CA LEU A 443 2.81 22.73 1.06
C LEU A 443 2.52 21.34 1.64
N THR A 444 1.44 21.18 2.38
CA THR A 444 1.03 19.88 2.93
C THR A 444 0.57 18.91 1.84
N LEU A 445 0.04 19.40 0.72
CA LEU A 445 -0.45 18.56 -0.37
C LEU A 445 0.65 17.62 -0.93
N PRO A 446 1.81 18.06 -1.42
CA PRO A 446 2.87 17.16 -1.88
C PRO A 446 3.41 16.26 -0.76
N LEU A 447 3.50 16.76 0.48
CA LEU A 447 3.94 15.95 1.62
C LEU A 447 3.02 14.75 1.86
N THR A 448 1.71 14.92 1.66
CA THR A 448 0.75 13.82 1.84
C THR A 448 0.95 12.72 0.78
N TYR A 449 1.25 13.08 -0.46
CA TYR A 449 1.60 12.12 -1.51
C TYR A 449 2.91 11.40 -1.19
N ILE A 450 3.95 12.12 -0.75
CA ILE A 450 5.23 11.52 -0.33
C ILE A 450 5.00 10.52 0.80
N CYS A 451 4.23 10.88 1.81
CA CYS A 451 3.86 9.99 2.92
C CYS A 451 3.20 8.69 2.42
N SER A 452 2.23 8.81 1.54
CA SER A 452 1.50 7.68 0.97
C SER A 452 2.41 6.75 0.13
N GLN A 453 3.30 7.32 -0.70
CA GLN A 453 4.28 6.55 -1.47
C GLN A 453 5.31 5.87 -0.56
N CYS A 454 5.79 6.54 0.49
CA CYS A 454 6.69 5.97 1.46
C CYS A 454 6.08 4.73 2.15
N GLY A 455 4.80 4.78 2.52
CA GLY A 455 4.09 3.62 3.08
C GLY A 455 4.08 2.41 2.15
N TRP A 456 3.87 2.64 0.85
CA TRP A 456 3.90 1.57 -0.16
C TRP A 456 5.31 1.00 -0.36
N ILE A 457 6.35 1.87 -0.41
CA ILE A 457 7.74 1.45 -0.48
C ILE A 457 8.09 0.54 0.71
N VAL A 458 7.74 0.94 1.94
CA VAL A 458 7.94 0.11 3.15
C VAL A 458 7.26 -1.24 3.02
N ALA A 459 6.01 -1.26 2.56
CA ALA A 459 5.24 -2.50 2.44
C ALA A 459 5.88 -3.48 1.45
N GLU A 460 6.33 -3.00 0.29
CA GLU A 460 6.79 -3.83 -0.82
C GLU A 460 8.30 -4.09 -0.81
N VAL A 461 9.13 -3.08 -0.53
CA VAL A 461 10.58 -3.27 -0.40
C VAL A 461 10.91 -4.05 0.88
N GLY A 462 10.18 -3.80 1.97
CA GLY A 462 10.33 -4.56 3.22
C GLY A 462 9.97 -6.06 3.10
N ARG A 463 9.20 -6.44 2.07
CA ARG A 463 8.92 -7.85 1.76
C ARG A 463 10.04 -8.50 0.95
N GLN A 464 10.88 -7.74 0.27
CA GLN A 464 11.96 -8.32 -0.55
C GLN A 464 12.92 -9.17 0.31
N PRO A 465 13.48 -10.25 -0.28
CA PRO A 465 13.45 -10.64 -1.69
C PRO A 465 12.21 -11.46 -2.12
N TRP A 466 11.20 -11.54 -1.28
CA TRP A 466 10.05 -12.39 -1.48
C TRP A 466 9.01 -11.79 -2.43
N ALA A 467 8.51 -12.57 -3.37
CA ALA A 467 7.24 -12.36 -4.04
C ALA A 467 6.08 -12.88 -3.15
N ILE A 468 6.27 -14.07 -2.55
CA ILE A 468 5.40 -14.62 -1.51
C ILE A 468 6.29 -14.93 -0.32
N GLN A 469 5.99 -14.35 0.83
CA GLN A 469 6.79 -14.45 2.04
C GLN A 469 7.19 -15.90 2.36
N ASP A 470 8.48 -16.17 2.50
CA ASP A 470 9.11 -17.47 2.80
C ASP A 470 8.88 -18.61 1.79
N ILE A 471 8.03 -18.41 0.77
CA ILE A 471 7.62 -19.45 -0.17
C ILE A 471 8.25 -19.24 -1.55
N MET A 472 8.16 -18.03 -2.10
CA MET A 472 8.60 -17.75 -3.46
C MET A 472 9.40 -16.44 -3.52
N PRO A 473 10.70 -16.50 -3.77
CA PRO A 473 11.47 -15.29 -4.01
C PRO A 473 11.18 -14.71 -5.41
N VAL A 474 11.42 -13.41 -5.61
CA VAL A 474 11.14 -12.71 -6.87
C VAL A 474 11.83 -13.37 -8.06
N GLN A 475 13.05 -13.85 -7.89
CA GLN A 475 13.79 -14.56 -8.96
C GLN A 475 13.10 -15.82 -9.48
N ALA A 476 12.23 -16.45 -8.67
CA ALA A 476 11.42 -17.60 -9.09
C ALA A 476 10.07 -17.18 -9.68
N ALA A 477 9.61 -15.95 -9.40
CA ALA A 477 8.30 -15.43 -9.78
C ALA A 477 8.26 -14.84 -11.20
N VAL A 478 9.40 -14.32 -11.69
CA VAL A 478 9.49 -13.64 -12.97
C VAL A 478 9.29 -14.56 -14.16
N SER A 479 8.75 -14.00 -15.23
CA SER A 479 8.55 -14.67 -16.51
C SER A 479 9.88 -14.94 -17.24
N SER A 480 9.88 -15.94 -18.11
CA SER A 480 11.01 -16.24 -19.01
C SER A 480 11.06 -15.24 -20.18
N LEU A 481 11.43 -14.01 -19.90
CA LEU A 481 11.56 -12.91 -20.87
C LEU A 481 13.03 -12.55 -21.10
N SER A 482 13.30 -11.88 -22.23
CA SER A 482 14.62 -11.24 -22.44
C SER A 482 14.66 -9.88 -21.76
N VAL A 483 15.87 -9.45 -21.36
CA VAL A 483 16.09 -8.10 -20.78
C VAL A 483 15.57 -7.01 -21.72
N GLY A 484 15.81 -7.14 -23.03
CA GLY A 484 15.37 -6.17 -24.03
C GLY A 484 13.85 -6.01 -24.07
N GLN A 485 13.09 -7.09 -23.91
CA GLN A 485 11.62 -7.03 -23.85
C GLN A 485 11.14 -6.25 -22.63
N VAL A 486 11.68 -6.54 -21.45
CA VAL A 486 11.29 -5.87 -20.20
C VAL A 486 11.70 -4.39 -20.22
N VAL A 487 12.91 -4.06 -20.68
CA VAL A 487 13.35 -2.66 -20.81
C VAL A 487 12.47 -1.89 -21.79
N THR A 488 12.07 -2.50 -22.90
CA THR A 488 11.19 -1.86 -23.87
C THR A 488 9.82 -1.53 -23.25
N THR A 489 9.20 -2.47 -22.56
CA THR A 489 7.91 -2.23 -21.88
C THR A 489 8.04 -1.25 -20.73
N PHE A 490 9.14 -1.28 -19.97
CA PHE A 490 9.44 -0.29 -18.93
C PHE A 490 9.47 1.15 -19.50
N ILE A 491 10.17 1.37 -20.62
CA ILE A 491 10.23 2.69 -21.26
C ILE A 491 8.86 3.11 -21.78
N ILE A 492 8.12 2.22 -22.46
CA ILE A 492 6.79 2.51 -22.97
C ILE A 492 5.85 2.91 -21.84
N PHE A 493 5.82 2.15 -20.74
CA PHE A 493 4.94 2.44 -19.59
C PHE A 493 5.36 3.71 -18.87
N GLY A 494 6.66 3.94 -18.68
CA GLY A 494 7.17 5.17 -18.11
C GLY A 494 6.74 6.41 -18.89
N LEU A 495 6.83 6.37 -20.22
CA LEU A 495 6.36 7.45 -21.09
C LEU A 495 4.84 7.61 -21.03
N LEU A 496 4.11 6.50 -21.15
CA LEU A 496 2.64 6.51 -21.12
C LEU A 496 2.11 7.11 -19.81
N PHE A 497 2.59 6.61 -18.66
CA PHE A 497 2.16 7.09 -17.35
C PHE A 497 2.53 8.55 -17.13
N THR A 498 3.71 8.98 -17.57
CA THR A 498 4.11 10.39 -17.50
C THR A 498 3.17 11.27 -18.31
N VAL A 499 2.80 10.87 -19.52
CA VAL A 499 1.83 11.60 -20.35
C VAL A 499 0.45 11.66 -19.67
N LEU A 500 -0.04 10.54 -19.13
CA LEU A 500 -1.31 10.49 -18.41
C LEU A 500 -1.30 11.39 -17.18
N LEU A 501 -0.25 11.36 -16.37
CA LEU A 501 -0.10 12.22 -15.20
C LEU A 501 -0.05 13.71 -15.61
N CYS A 502 0.72 14.06 -16.63
CA CYS A 502 0.76 15.43 -17.14
C CYS A 502 -0.60 15.91 -17.66
N ALA A 503 -1.33 15.03 -18.36
CA ALA A 503 -2.67 15.33 -18.84
C ALA A 503 -3.65 15.57 -17.68
N GLU A 504 -3.63 14.69 -16.66
CA GLU A 504 -4.47 14.83 -15.47
C GLU A 504 -4.18 16.12 -14.72
N ILE A 505 -2.92 16.39 -14.39
CA ILE A 505 -2.53 17.61 -13.68
C ILE A 505 -2.98 18.85 -14.46
N ASN A 506 -2.80 18.85 -15.80
CA ASN A 506 -3.23 19.98 -16.64
C ASN A 506 -4.76 20.15 -16.63
N ILE A 507 -5.52 19.06 -16.73
CA ILE A 507 -6.99 19.09 -16.68
C ILE A 507 -7.45 19.56 -15.31
N MET A 508 -6.91 19.00 -14.21
CA MET A 508 -7.24 19.40 -12.85
C MET A 508 -6.94 20.90 -12.61
N ILE A 509 -5.75 21.37 -13.02
CA ILE A 509 -5.38 22.79 -12.89
C ILE A 509 -6.35 23.68 -13.68
N LYS A 510 -6.75 23.28 -14.89
CA LYS A 510 -7.75 24.05 -15.67
C LYS A 510 -9.09 24.11 -14.98
N GLN A 511 -9.58 22.99 -14.42
CA GLN A 511 -10.85 22.94 -13.68
C GLN A 511 -10.78 23.76 -12.38
N ILE A 512 -9.68 23.66 -11.63
CA ILE A 512 -9.47 24.47 -10.42
C ILE A 512 -9.41 25.96 -10.76
N LYS A 513 -8.73 26.35 -11.84
CA LYS A 513 -8.67 27.76 -12.29
C LYS A 513 -10.03 28.29 -12.77
N LYS A 514 -10.82 27.45 -13.44
CA LYS A 514 -12.20 27.79 -13.80
C LYS A 514 -13.04 28.07 -12.55
N GLY A 515 -12.87 27.27 -11.53
CA GLY A 515 -13.61 27.34 -10.26
C GLY A 515 -14.99 26.69 -10.35
N PRO A 516 -15.76 26.70 -9.25
CA PRO A 516 -17.14 26.25 -9.27
C PRO A 516 -17.95 27.12 -10.23
N GLU A 517 -18.81 26.49 -11.02
CA GLU A 517 -19.68 27.21 -11.94
C GLU A 517 -20.57 28.16 -11.16
N ALA A 518 -20.64 29.41 -11.60
CA ALA A 518 -21.67 30.31 -11.14
C ALA A 518 -23.01 29.73 -11.62
N VAL A 519 -23.96 29.58 -10.72
CA VAL A 519 -25.34 29.29 -11.13
C VAL A 519 -25.86 30.57 -11.74
N ASP A 520 -26.21 30.53 -13.02
CA ASP A 520 -27.05 31.56 -13.59
C ASP A 520 -28.34 31.57 -12.74
N GLU A 521 -28.61 32.71 -12.10
CA GLU A 521 -29.79 32.97 -11.28
C GLU A 521 -31.07 32.86 -12.13
#